data_3f1b8e283e6eb0af91eba649c3d941f6
#
_entry.id   3f1b8e283e6eb0af91eba649c3d941f6
#
_cell.length_a   1.000
_cell.length_b   1.000
_cell.length_c   1.000
_cell.angle_alpha   90.00
_cell.angle_beta   90.00
_cell.angle_gamma   90.00
#
_symmetry.space_group_name_H-M   'P 1'
#
loop_
_entity.id
_entity.type
_entity.pdbx_description
1 polymer ?
#
loop_
_entity_poly.entity_id
_entity_poly.type
_entity_poly.pdbx_seq_one_letter_code
_entity_poly.pdbx_strand_id
1 'polypeptide(L)'
;KAHEDELKNHLCMINTDMAGVVIGYDVARVIGTKEATAHCDAFMRRKGYNVGVTQEIYSSDSIPFADKGVPAVNFIRFGHHVGGTFIHCRNDLAKFLSEQSIAKTTQFVLDYGIELIESEVFPFERVVPTEMVEKVDKYLAKKELAEAKKDK
;
A
#
# COMPACT_ATOMS: atom_id res chain seq x y z
N LYS A 1 -17.95 -2.67 7.56
CA LYS A 1 -19.30 -2.05 7.75
C LYS A 1 -19.49 -1.49 9.17
N ALA A 2 -18.98 -2.15 10.23
CA ALA A 2 -19.17 -1.70 11.61
C ALA A 2 -18.52 -0.33 11.92
N HIS A 3 -17.46 0.05 11.20
CA HIS A 3 -16.67 1.27 11.43
C HIS A 3 -16.60 2.16 10.18
N GLU A 4 -17.56 2.06 9.26
CA GLU A 4 -17.53 2.82 8.00
C GLU A 4 -17.59 4.33 8.23
N ASP A 5 -18.31 4.76 9.26
CA ASP A 5 -18.42 6.18 9.62
C ASP A 5 -17.12 6.78 10.16
N GLU A 6 -16.21 5.95 10.67
CA GLU A 6 -14.91 6.37 11.17
C GLU A 6 -13.93 6.69 10.04
N LEU A 7 -14.12 6.10 8.85
CA LEU A 7 -13.23 6.28 7.71
C LEU A 7 -13.08 7.74 7.26
N LYS A 8 -14.08 8.58 7.52
CA LYS A 8 -13.99 10.02 7.24
C LYS A 8 -12.86 10.72 8.00
N ASN A 9 -12.42 10.16 9.12
CA ASN A 9 -11.35 10.69 9.96
C ASN A 9 -9.96 10.12 9.60
N HIS A 10 -9.89 9.12 8.69
CA HIS A 10 -8.64 8.54 8.25
C HIS A 10 -8.04 9.40 7.14
N LEU A 11 -6.86 9.94 7.35
CA LEU A 11 -6.14 10.77 6.37
C LEU A 11 -5.39 9.94 5.34
N CYS A 12 -4.78 8.83 5.80
CA CYS A 12 -4.05 7.90 4.97
C CYS A 12 -4.03 6.51 5.62
N MET A 13 -4.01 5.47 4.81
CA MET A 13 -3.75 4.09 5.25
C MET A 13 -2.33 3.70 4.86
N ILE A 14 -1.57 3.15 5.80
CA ILE A 14 -0.26 2.55 5.54
C ILE A 14 -0.39 1.04 5.70
N ASN A 15 -0.02 0.32 4.67
CA ASN A 15 0.02 -1.14 4.65
C ASN A 15 1.44 -1.65 4.42
N THR A 16 1.73 -2.84 4.88
CA THR A 16 3.02 -3.50 4.66
C THR A 16 2.80 -4.96 4.29
N ASP A 17 3.31 -5.36 3.13
CA ASP A 17 3.23 -6.70 2.62
C ASP A 17 4.61 -7.30 2.34
N MET A 18 4.73 -8.61 2.53
CA MET A 18 5.90 -9.40 2.12
C MET A 18 7.24 -8.93 2.71
N ALA A 19 7.24 -8.24 3.83
CA ALA A 19 8.41 -7.59 4.43
C ALA A 19 9.61 -8.52 4.66
N GLY A 20 9.37 -9.82 4.82
CA GLY A 20 10.38 -10.81 5.17
C GLY A 20 11.08 -11.50 4.00
N VAL A 21 10.80 -11.14 2.76
CA VAL A 21 11.44 -11.75 1.58
C VAL A 21 12.96 -11.56 1.64
N VAL A 22 13.71 -12.67 1.53
CA VAL A 22 15.18 -12.67 1.70
C VAL A 22 15.86 -11.91 0.56
N ILE A 23 15.60 -12.32 -0.69
CA ILE A 23 16.19 -11.71 -1.88
C ILE A 23 15.12 -10.94 -2.62
N GLY A 24 15.20 -9.62 -2.58
CA GLY A 24 14.18 -8.78 -3.18
C GLY A 24 14.52 -7.29 -3.13
N TYR A 25 13.58 -6.48 -3.57
CA TYR A 25 13.66 -5.03 -3.59
C TYR A 25 12.40 -4.41 -2.98
N ASP A 26 12.59 -3.25 -2.34
CA ASP A 26 11.53 -2.58 -1.62
C ASP A 26 10.84 -1.56 -2.54
N VAL A 27 9.52 -1.53 -2.52
CA VAL A 27 8.69 -0.57 -3.25
C VAL A 27 7.58 -0.02 -2.38
N ALA A 28 7.12 1.18 -2.71
CA ALA A 28 5.88 1.77 -2.20
C ALA A 28 4.91 1.97 -3.38
N ARG A 29 3.71 1.42 -3.26
CA ARG A 29 2.59 1.64 -4.18
C ARG A 29 1.65 2.63 -3.54
N VAL A 30 1.49 3.80 -4.16
CA VAL A 30 0.68 4.90 -3.63
C VAL A 30 -0.64 4.95 -4.38
N ILE A 31 -1.73 4.75 -3.65
CA ILE A 31 -3.10 4.99 -4.12
C ILE A 31 -3.52 6.36 -3.59
N GLY A 32 -3.20 7.39 -4.30
CA GLY A 32 -3.39 8.78 -3.90
C GLY A 32 -3.03 9.74 -5.01
N THR A 33 -2.89 11.00 -4.68
CA THR A 33 -2.51 12.05 -5.63
C THR A 33 -1.05 11.93 -6.06
N LYS A 34 -0.66 12.68 -7.10
CA LYS A 34 0.75 12.79 -7.52
C LYS A 34 1.61 13.40 -6.43
N GLU A 35 1.05 14.33 -5.66
CA GLU A 35 1.69 14.98 -4.51
C GLU A 35 1.97 13.95 -3.40
N ALA A 36 1.03 13.05 -3.10
CA ALA A 36 1.24 11.96 -2.16
C ALA A 36 2.39 11.05 -2.60
N THR A 37 2.45 10.72 -3.89
CA THR A 37 3.53 9.91 -4.47
C THR A 37 4.87 10.65 -4.38
N ALA A 38 4.90 11.92 -4.77
CA ALA A 38 6.11 12.75 -4.72
C ALA A 38 6.61 12.94 -3.28
N HIS A 39 5.70 13.14 -2.32
CA HIS A 39 6.06 13.25 -0.91
C HIS A 39 6.72 11.97 -0.39
N CYS A 40 6.13 10.81 -0.68
CA CYS A 40 6.69 9.52 -0.29
C CYS A 40 8.09 9.31 -0.92
N ASP A 41 8.25 9.56 -2.23
CA ASP A 41 9.54 9.41 -2.92
C ASP A 41 10.62 10.36 -2.34
N ALA A 42 10.27 11.63 -2.14
CA ALA A 42 11.18 12.61 -1.57
C ALA A 42 11.61 12.22 -0.14
N PHE A 43 10.67 11.71 0.68
CA PHE A 43 10.98 11.22 2.02
C PHE A 43 11.96 10.04 1.97
N MET A 44 11.70 9.01 1.15
CA MET A 44 12.56 7.84 1.04
C MET A 44 13.97 8.22 0.61
N ARG A 45 14.10 9.11 -0.40
CA ARG A 45 15.40 9.62 -0.86
C ARG A 45 16.12 10.43 0.22
N ARG A 46 15.43 11.34 0.92
CA ARG A 46 16.00 12.19 1.97
C ARG A 46 16.57 11.35 3.13
N LYS A 47 15.89 10.25 3.48
CA LYS A 47 16.31 9.32 4.52
C LYS A 47 17.35 8.29 4.05
N GLY A 48 17.66 8.25 2.74
CA GLY A 48 18.60 7.28 2.16
C GLY A 48 18.02 5.87 2.04
N TYR A 49 16.70 5.72 2.07
CA TYR A 49 16.04 4.43 1.86
C TYR A 49 15.94 4.11 0.36
N ASN A 50 16.41 2.92 -0.01
CA ASN A 50 16.30 2.42 -1.38
C ASN A 50 14.93 1.77 -1.59
N VAL A 51 13.89 2.59 -1.70
CA VAL A 51 12.50 2.20 -1.93
C VAL A 51 12.02 2.86 -3.22
N GLY A 52 11.62 2.04 -4.19
CA GLY A 52 11.03 2.54 -5.45
C GLY A 52 9.59 2.98 -5.21
N VAL A 53 9.25 4.25 -5.46
CA VAL A 53 7.89 4.77 -5.23
C VAL A 53 7.16 4.98 -6.54
N THR A 54 5.93 4.49 -6.63
CA THR A 54 5.07 4.66 -7.82
C THR A 54 3.61 4.85 -7.45
N GLN A 55 2.89 5.66 -8.23
CA GLN A 55 1.44 5.80 -8.15
C GLN A 55 0.78 4.61 -8.87
N GLU A 56 0.36 3.62 -8.10
CA GLU A 56 -0.25 2.40 -8.64
C GLU A 56 -1.04 1.66 -7.56
N ILE A 57 -2.03 0.86 -7.97
CA ILE A 57 -2.71 -0.09 -7.08
C ILE A 57 -1.88 -1.36 -6.91
N TYR A 58 -2.08 -2.02 -5.78
CA TYR A 58 -1.57 -3.36 -5.51
C TYR A 58 -2.64 -4.16 -4.75
N SER A 59 -2.77 -5.44 -5.08
CA SER A 59 -3.70 -6.36 -4.38
C SER A 59 -3.29 -6.52 -2.92
N SER A 60 -3.91 -5.75 -2.04
CA SER A 60 -3.58 -5.67 -0.61
C SER A 60 -4.74 -5.11 0.20
N ASP A 61 -4.57 -5.03 1.52
CA ASP A 61 -5.54 -4.45 2.44
C ASP A 61 -5.76 -2.94 2.23
N SER A 62 -4.94 -2.29 1.41
CA SER A 62 -5.13 -0.89 1.01
C SER A 62 -6.34 -0.67 0.08
N ILE A 63 -6.74 -1.69 -0.69
CA ILE A 63 -7.83 -1.58 -1.67
C ILE A 63 -9.18 -1.21 -1.03
N PRO A 64 -9.65 -1.87 0.06
CA PRO A 64 -10.89 -1.49 0.72
C PRO A 64 -10.93 -0.06 1.25
N PHE A 65 -9.80 0.48 1.68
CA PHE A 65 -9.67 1.87 2.12
C PHE A 65 -9.74 2.84 0.95
N ALA A 66 -9.01 2.54 -0.13
CA ALA A 66 -9.04 3.33 -1.37
C ALA A 66 -10.45 3.35 -1.99
N ASP A 67 -11.19 2.25 -1.94
CA ASP A 67 -12.60 2.15 -2.35
C ASP A 67 -13.51 3.13 -1.60
N LYS A 68 -13.13 3.50 -0.38
CA LYS A 68 -13.84 4.47 0.46
C LYS A 68 -13.23 5.87 0.44
N GLY A 69 -12.35 6.13 -0.54
CA GLY A 69 -11.74 7.44 -0.73
C GLY A 69 -10.64 7.78 0.28
N VAL A 70 -10.08 6.78 0.97
CA VAL A 70 -8.91 6.96 1.83
C VAL A 70 -7.65 6.67 1.03
N PRO A 71 -6.74 7.64 0.82
CA PRO A 71 -5.45 7.38 0.20
C PRO A 71 -4.66 6.31 0.95
N ALA A 72 -3.85 5.54 0.23
CA ALA A 72 -3.07 4.49 0.84
C ALA A 72 -1.65 4.42 0.29
N VAL A 73 -0.70 4.08 1.17
CA VAL A 73 0.66 3.74 0.79
C VAL A 73 0.92 2.31 1.20
N ASN A 74 1.17 1.45 0.23
CA ASN A 74 1.48 0.05 0.46
C ASN A 74 2.97 -0.20 0.23
N PHE A 75 3.68 -0.53 1.30
CA PHE A 75 5.09 -0.92 1.26
C PHE A 75 5.20 -2.42 1.05
N ILE A 76 5.95 -2.81 0.03
CA ILE A 76 6.06 -4.20 -0.41
C ILE A 76 7.52 -4.53 -0.65
N ARG A 77 7.94 -5.71 -0.23
CA ARG A 77 9.22 -6.25 -0.65
C ARG A 77 9.01 -7.35 -1.69
N PHE A 78 9.19 -7.01 -2.97
CA PHE A 78 9.10 -7.99 -4.05
C PHE A 78 10.34 -8.91 -4.08
N GLY A 79 10.08 -10.21 -4.16
CA GLY A 79 11.12 -11.20 -4.32
C GLY A 79 11.57 -11.34 -5.77
N HIS A 80 12.87 -11.57 -5.98
CA HIS A 80 13.38 -12.08 -7.25
C HIS A 80 13.19 -13.59 -7.31
N HIS A 81 12.47 -14.07 -8.32
CA HIS A 81 12.25 -15.48 -8.68
C HIS A 81 11.81 -16.43 -7.55
N VAL A 82 12.61 -16.60 -6.50
CA VAL A 82 12.35 -17.56 -5.41
C VAL A 82 11.49 -16.95 -4.30
N GLY A 83 11.65 -15.65 -4.01
CA GLY A 83 10.96 -14.98 -2.90
C GLY A 83 9.45 -14.81 -3.11
N GLY A 84 8.98 -14.75 -4.36
CA GLY A 84 7.56 -14.65 -4.69
C GLY A 84 6.86 -16.00 -4.88
N THR A 85 7.60 -17.10 -4.93
CA THR A 85 7.05 -18.43 -5.24
C THR A 85 6.40 -19.13 -4.05
N PHE A 86 6.64 -18.67 -2.83
CA PHE A 86 6.08 -19.27 -1.62
C PHE A 86 4.82 -18.59 -1.10
N ILE A 87 4.50 -17.38 -1.57
CA ILE A 87 3.29 -16.66 -1.13
C ILE A 87 2.02 -17.48 -1.41
N HIS A 88 1.15 -17.56 -0.43
CA HIS A 88 -0.13 -18.26 -0.49
C HIS A 88 -0.04 -19.78 -0.78
N CYS A 89 1.06 -20.42 -0.45
CA CYS A 89 1.22 -21.86 -0.61
C CYS A 89 1.70 -22.53 0.69
N ARG A 90 1.68 -23.86 0.73
CA ARG A 90 2.10 -24.63 1.92
C ARG A 90 3.56 -24.45 2.32
N ASN A 91 4.38 -23.87 1.44
CA ASN A 91 5.78 -23.60 1.69
C ASN A 91 6.03 -22.15 2.17
N ASP A 92 4.97 -21.36 2.35
CA ASP A 92 5.04 -20.02 2.96
C ASP A 92 5.19 -20.18 4.48
N LEU A 93 6.44 -20.34 4.90
CA LEU A 93 6.82 -20.66 6.28
C LEU A 93 7.78 -19.62 6.84
N ALA A 94 7.63 -19.30 8.12
CA ALA A 94 8.45 -18.31 8.83
C ALA A 94 9.96 -18.56 8.70
N LYS A 95 10.39 -19.82 8.60
CA LYS A 95 11.82 -20.20 8.43
C LYS A 95 12.45 -19.67 7.13
N PHE A 96 11.65 -19.24 6.16
CA PHE A 96 12.12 -18.65 4.90
C PHE A 96 12.10 -17.12 4.91
N LEU A 97 11.77 -16.50 6.04
CA LEU A 97 11.79 -15.05 6.20
C LEU A 97 13.15 -14.56 6.71
N SER A 98 13.50 -13.35 6.34
CA SER A 98 14.70 -12.65 6.82
C SER A 98 14.32 -11.63 7.89
N GLU A 99 14.79 -11.83 9.11
CA GLU A 99 14.66 -10.87 10.20
C GLU A 99 15.26 -9.50 9.82
N GLN A 100 16.39 -9.50 9.12
CA GLN A 100 17.03 -8.27 8.64
C GLN A 100 16.15 -7.52 7.63
N SER A 101 15.48 -8.23 6.72
CA SER A 101 14.55 -7.61 5.76
C SER A 101 13.34 -7.04 6.47
N ILE A 102 12.77 -7.77 7.43
CA ILE A 102 11.65 -7.30 8.26
C ILE A 102 12.06 -6.03 9.04
N ALA A 103 13.19 -6.07 9.73
CA ALA A 103 13.68 -4.92 10.50
C ALA A 103 13.88 -3.69 9.62
N LYS A 104 14.48 -3.85 8.44
CA LYS A 104 14.66 -2.77 7.48
C LYS A 104 13.32 -2.18 7.01
N THR A 105 12.37 -3.03 6.64
CA THR A 105 11.04 -2.60 6.23
C THR A 105 10.32 -1.87 7.36
N THR A 106 10.37 -2.44 8.57
CA THR A 106 9.80 -1.81 9.77
C THR A 106 10.36 -0.41 9.99
N GLN A 107 11.68 -0.24 9.83
CA GLN A 107 12.33 1.06 10.05
C GLN A 107 11.80 2.14 9.10
N PHE A 108 11.80 1.90 7.78
CA PHE A 108 11.36 2.96 6.87
C PHE A 108 9.84 3.19 6.91
N VAL A 109 9.04 2.16 7.21
CA VAL A 109 7.59 2.30 7.40
C VAL A 109 7.28 3.12 8.64
N LEU A 110 7.96 2.81 9.76
CA LEU A 110 7.84 3.56 11.01
C LEU A 110 8.24 5.03 10.83
N ASP A 111 9.40 5.27 10.24
CA ASP A 111 9.89 6.63 10.02
C ASP A 111 8.94 7.44 9.12
N TYR A 112 8.37 6.81 8.09
CA TYR A 112 7.37 7.46 7.24
C TYR A 112 6.06 7.74 7.99
N GLY A 113 5.61 6.80 8.82
CA GLY A 113 4.44 7.00 9.67
C GLY A 113 4.64 8.17 10.65
N ILE A 114 5.80 8.27 11.27
CA ILE A 114 6.17 9.38 12.16
C ILE A 114 6.17 10.71 11.40
N GLU A 115 6.78 10.76 10.21
CA GLU A 115 6.76 11.95 9.35
C GLU A 115 5.34 12.47 9.10
N LEU A 116 4.39 11.57 8.81
CA LEU A 116 3.00 11.95 8.57
C LEU A 116 2.29 12.43 9.84
N ILE A 117 2.55 11.78 10.98
CA ILE A 117 1.89 12.09 12.26
C ILE A 117 2.41 13.40 12.85
N GLU A 118 3.70 13.70 12.70
CA GLU A 118 4.35 14.89 13.24
C GLU A 118 4.19 16.12 12.32
N SER A 119 3.64 15.97 11.13
CA SER A 119 3.40 17.07 10.22
C SER A 119 2.35 18.04 10.78
N GLU A 120 2.69 19.33 10.93
CA GLU A 120 1.75 20.38 11.35
C GLU A 120 0.57 20.51 10.37
N VAL A 121 0.85 20.33 9.08
CA VAL A 121 -0.14 20.24 8.00
C VAL A 121 0.08 18.93 7.28
N PHE A 122 -0.97 18.14 7.12
CA PHE A 122 -0.87 16.86 6.41
C PHE A 122 -0.37 17.09 4.98
N PRO A 123 0.68 16.36 4.51
CA PRO A 123 1.48 16.79 3.36
C PRO A 123 0.82 16.58 1.98
N PHE A 124 -0.35 15.98 1.93
CA PHE A 124 -1.12 15.78 0.70
C PHE A 124 -2.63 15.70 0.98
N GLU A 125 -3.43 15.89 -0.04
CA GLU A 125 -4.88 15.85 0.08
C GLU A 125 -5.39 14.43 0.32
N ARG A 126 -6.44 14.31 1.15
CA ARG A 126 -7.19 13.08 1.38
C ARG A 126 -8.08 12.77 0.17
N VAL A 127 -7.48 12.48 -0.96
CA VAL A 127 -8.18 12.21 -2.23
C VAL A 127 -7.58 10.99 -2.91
N VAL A 128 -8.45 10.12 -3.41
CA VAL A 128 -8.11 9.08 -4.37
C VAL A 128 -8.49 9.60 -5.75
N PRO A 129 -7.53 9.89 -6.66
CA PRO A 129 -7.82 10.43 -7.98
C PRO A 129 -8.70 9.50 -8.83
N THR A 130 -9.46 10.07 -9.76
CA THR A 130 -10.41 9.32 -10.61
C THR A 130 -9.75 8.14 -11.32
N GLU A 131 -8.54 8.31 -11.85
CA GLU A 131 -7.81 7.22 -12.50
C GLU A 131 -7.49 6.05 -11.56
N MET A 132 -7.24 6.35 -10.28
CA MET A 132 -7.02 5.31 -9.26
C MET A 132 -8.33 4.67 -8.83
N VAL A 133 -9.42 5.44 -8.72
CA VAL A 133 -10.77 4.92 -8.47
C VAL A 133 -11.16 3.93 -9.56
N GLU A 134 -10.94 4.26 -10.84
CA GLU A 134 -11.24 3.37 -11.97
C GLU A 134 -10.44 2.05 -11.89
N LYS A 135 -9.16 2.11 -11.50
CA LYS A 135 -8.34 0.92 -11.30
C LYS A 135 -8.86 0.06 -10.14
N VAL A 136 -9.22 0.68 -9.01
CA VAL A 136 -9.81 0.00 -7.84
C VAL A 136 -11.15 -0.64 -8.21
N ASP A 137 -12.03 0.08 -8.90
CA ASP A 137 -13.33 -0.42 -9.35
C ASP A 137 -13.19 -1.62 -10.28
N LYS A 138 -12.24 -1.56 -11.21
CA LYS A 138 -11.91 -2.69 -12.09
C LYS A 138 -11.37 -3.89 -11.31
N TYR A 139 -10.47 -3.65 -10.36
CA TYR A 139 -9.93 -4.70 -9.49
C TYR A 139 -11.04 -5.40 -8.69
N LEU A 140 -11.99 -4.62 -8.16
CA LEU A 140 -13.12 -5.13 -7.39
C LEU A 140 -14.26 -5.68 -8.26
N ALA A 141 -14.11 -5.72 -9.58
CA ALA A 141 -15.12 -6.18 -10.54
C ALA A 141 -16.50 -5.54 -10.31
N LYS A 142 -16.54 -4.24 -9.95
CA LYS A 142 -17.80 -3.58 -9.56
C LYS A 142 -18.84 -3.51 -10.67
N LYS A 143 -18.42 -3.37 -11.93
CA LYS A 143 -19.31 -3.33 -13.09
C LYS A 143 -19.99 -4.68 -13.31
N GLU A 144 -19.20 -5.74 -13.31
CA GLU A 144 -19.68 -7.12 -13.48
C GLU A 144 -20.62 -7.52 -12.33
N LEU A 145 -20.30 -7.12 -11.10
CA LEU A 145 -21.15 -7.37 -9.93
C LEU A 145 -22.47 -6.58 -9.98
N ALA A 146 -22.45 -5.38 -10.56
CA ALA A 146 -23.65 -4.56 -10.72
C ALA A 146 -24.59 -5.13 -11.80
N GLU A 147 -24.03 -5.65 -12.90
CA GLU A 147 -24.78 -6.32 -13.97
C GLU A 147 -25.40 -7.61 -13.48
N ALA A 148 -24.63 -8.48 -12.81
CA ALA A 148 -25.13 -9.74 -12.25
C ALA A 148 -26.23 -9.58 -11.20
N LYS A 149 -26.39 -8.40 -10.60
CA LYS A 149 -27.49 -8.08 -9.66
C LYS A 149 -28.78 -7.63 -10.37
N LYS A 150 -28.69 -7.16 -11.61
CA LYS A 150 -29.88 -6.75 -12.41
C LYS A 150 -30.58 -7.95 -13.05
N ASP A 151 -29.85 -9.06 -13.23
CA ASP A 151 -30.33 -10.27 -13.85
C ASP A 151 -30.94 -11.27 -12.83
N LYS A 152 -31.08 -10.87 -11.59
CA LYS A 152 -31.75 -11.61 -10.49
C LYS A 152 -33.01 -10.90 -10.01
#